data_8cf0b2a885c49ebe78f57129e09ed33c
#
_entry.id   8cf0b2a885c49ebe78f57129e09ed33c
#
_cell.length_a   1.000
_cell.length_b   1.000
_cell.length_c   1.000
_cell.angle_alpha   90.00
_cell.angle_beta   90.00
_cell.angle_gamma   90.00
#
_symmetry.space_group_name_H-M   'P 1'
#
loop_
_entity.id
_entity.type
_entity.pdbx_description
1 polymer ?
#
loop_
_entity_poly.entity_id
_entity_poly.type
_entity_poly.pdbx_seq_one_letter_code
_entity_poly.pdbx_strand_id
1 'polypeptide(L)'
;MDEGEWDTFEVVYRAAYRPVLRFLIRRLPSGDAEDAAAEVFTVAWRRWGDRHGEPLPWLYGIARKVAANHRRATDRFEALGKRLEISTSEATQASAEEAALDRLGAASALARLSATDREVLLLVSWDGLDVGDAAKVMGRSRATFAVQLHRARVRLERMLAHAGPASVRKQHLASEGRSR
;
A
#
# COMPACT_ATOMS: atom_id res chain seq x y z
N MET A 1 6.26 25.21 -20.94
CA MET A 1 5.32 24.11 -21.12
C MET A 1 4.39 24.49 -22.25
N ASP A 2 4.36 23.67 -23.29
CA ASP A 2 3.65 23.92 -24.55
C ASP A 2 2.17 23.46 -24.42
N GLU A 3 1.26 24.04 -25.21
CA GLU A 3 -0.18 23.63 -25.21
C GLU A 3 -0.35 22.11 -25.44
N GLY A 4 0.47 21.51 -26.30
CA GLY A 4 0.47 20.07 -26.54
C GLY A 4 0.90 19.22 -25.35
N GLU A 5 1.73 19.73 -24.47
CA GLU A 5 2.11 19.03 -23.22
C GLU A 5 0.97 19.06 -22.20
N TRP A 6 0.19 20.15 -22.18
CA TRP A 6 -1.01 20.27 -21.34
C TRP A 6 -2.06 19.22 -21.72
N ASP A 7 -2.40 19.11 -23.01
CA ASP A 7 -3.40 18.17 -23.47
C ASP A 7 -3.00 16.73 -23.15
N THR A 8 -1.71 16.43 -23.30
CA THR A 8 -1.18 15.08 -22.99
C THR A 8 -1.23 14.80 -21.47
N PHE A 9 -0.88 15.77 -20.63
CA PHE A 9 -0.95 15.61 -19.18
C PHE A 9 -2.38 15.45 -18.70
N GLU A 10 -3.33 16.23 -19.23
CA GLU A 10 -4.73 16.15 -18.84
C GLU A 10 -5.34 14.78 -19.13
N VAL A 11 -5.04 14.22 -20.32
CA VAL A 11 -5.48 12.85 -20.67
C VAL A 11 -4.93 11.84 -19.69
N VAL A 12 -3.63 11.92 -19.34
CA VAL A 12 -3.01 11.01 -18.38
C VAL A 12 -3.55 11.23 -16.98
N TYR A 13 -3.76 12.48 -16.55
CA TYR A 13 -4.36 12.81 -15.27
C TYR A 13 -5.73 12.14 -15.11
N ARG A 14 -6.62 12.31 -16.07
CA ARG A 14 -7.97 11.71 -16.04
C ARG A 14 -7.93 10.18 -16.00
N ALA A 15 -7.04 9.57 -16.75
CA ALA A 15 -6.89 8.12 -16.81
C ALA A 15 -6.25 7.54 -15.53
N ALA A 16 -5.25 8.25 -14.98
CA ALA A 16 -4.41 7.75 -13.89
C ALA A 16 -4.89 8.15 -12.49
N TYR A 17 -5.77 9.16 -12.33
CA TYR A 17 -6.18 9.64 -11.01
C TYR A 17 -6.74 8.53 -10.12
N ARG A 18 -7.71 7.76 -10.60
CA ARG A 18 -8.32 6.66 -9.83
C ARG A 18 -7.31 5.53 -9.49
N PRO A 19 -6.48 5.05 -10.41
CA PRO A 19 -5.38 4.14 -10.11
C PRO A 19 -4.44 4.66 -9.03
N VAL A 20 -3.96 5.90 -9.15
CA VAL A 20 -3.05 6.52 -8.18
C VAL A 20 -3.72 6.69 -6.80
N LEU A 21 -4.96 7.15 -6.76
CA LEU A 21 -5.71 7.26 -5.50
C LEU A 21 -5.85 5.89 -4.82
N ARG A 22 -6.25 4.84 -5.56
CA ARG A 22 -6.32 3.46 -5.02
C ARG A 22 -4.96 2.95 -4.53
N PHE A 23 -3.89 3.29 -5.22
CA PHE A 23 -2.52 2.98 -4.79
C PHE A 23 -2.22 3.61 -3.42
N LEU A 24 -2.59 4.88 -3.23
CA LEU A 24 -2.35 5.63 -1.98
C LEU A 24 -3.24 5.16 -0.83
N ILE A 25 -4.53 4.91 -1.07
CA ILE A 25 -5.47 4.38 -0.05
C ILE A 25 -4.95 3.08 0.59
N ARG A 26 -4.28 2.23 -0.18
CA ARG A 26 -3.69 0.99 0.35
C ARG A 26 -2.42 1.21 1.19
N ARG A 27 -1.85 2.39 1.17
CA ARG A 27 -0.54 2.71 1.74
C ARG A 27 -0.55 3.79 2.81
N LEU A 28 -1.62 4.56 2.89
CA LEU A 28 -1.77 5.67 3.82
C LEU A 28 -2.98 5.45 4.74
N PRO A 29 -3.01 6.10 5.91
CA PRO A 29 -4.21 6.18 6.76
C PRO A 29 -5.39 6.80 5.99
N SER A 30 -6.61 6.53 6.48
CA SER A 30 -7.83 7.11 5.93
C SER A 30 -7.78 8.64 6.05
N GLY A 31 -8.05 9.34 4.94
CA GLY A 31 -8.04 10.81 4.87
C GLY A 31 -6.83 11.40 4.18
N ASP A 32 -5.65 10.79 4.26
CA ASP A 32 -4.42 11.37 3.68
C ASP A 32 -4.26 11.10 2.18
N ALA A 33 -5.06 10.19 1.62
CA ALA A 33 -4.84 9.68 0.27
C ALA A 33 -5.17 10.72 -0.84
N GLU A 34 -6.17 11.56 -0.63
CA GLU A 34 -6.56 12.59 -1.60
C GLU A 34 -5.53 13.72 -1.65
N ASP A 35 -5.07 14.20 -0.50
CA ASP A 35 -4.02 15.20 -0.41
C ASP A 35 -2.71 14.68 -1.00
N ALA A 36 -2.36 13.43 -0.70
CA ALA A 36 -1.20 12.77 -1.29
C ALA A 36 -1.35 12.61 -2.81
N ALA A 37 -2.55 12.33 -3.33
CA ALA A 37 -2.79 12.26 -4.77
C ALA A 37 -2.58 13.64 -5.43
N ALA A 38 -3.08 14.72 -4.83
CA ALA A 38 -2.84 16.08 -5.32
C ALA A 38 -1.33 16.41 -5.34
N GLU A 39 -0.59 16.01 -4.30
CA GLU A 39 0.88 16.17 -4.26
C GLU A 39 1.55 15.37 -5.39
N VAL A 40 1.14 14.10 -5.61
CA VAL A 40 1.68 13.27 -6.69
C VAL A 40 1.52 13.95 -8.04
N PHE A 41 0.34 14.44 -8.37
CA PHE A 41 0.09 15.08 -9.66
C PHE A 41 0.75 16.46 -9.76
N THR A 42 0.91 17.19 -8.68
CA THR A 42 1.70 18.41 -8.64
C THR A 42 3.18 18.15 -8.95
N VAL A 43 3.77 17.11 -8.36
CA VAL A 43 5.14 16.68 -8.66
C VAL A 43 5.25 16.17 -10.09
N ALA A 44 4.28 15.38 -10.53
CA ALA A 44 4.23 14.85 -11.89
C ALA A 44 4.17 15.96 -12.93
N TRP A 45 3.34 16.97 -12.71
CA TRP A 45 3.25 18.15 -13.54
C TRP A 45 4.58 18.89 -13.71
N ARG A 46 5.24 19.18 -12.58
CA ARG A 46 6.55 19.87 -12.57
C ARG A 46 7.66 19.09 -13.27
N ARG A 47 7.51 17.79 -13.36
CA ARG A 47 8.50 16.85 -13.92
C ARG A 47 8.01 16.14 -15.16
N TRP A 48 6.98 16.69 -15.83
CA TRP A 48 6.36 16.04 -16.96
C TRP A 48 7.31 15.79 -18.12
N GLY A 49 8.19 16.75 -18.41
CA GLY A 49 9.24 16.64 -19.40
C GLY A 49 10.32 15.59 -19.09
N ASP A 50 10.53 15.25 -17.82
CA ASP A 50 11.48 14.22 -17.38
C ASP A 50 10.92 12.79 -17.48
N ARG A 51 9.66 12.63 -17.88
CA ARG A 51 9.01 11.33 -17.89
C ARG A 51 9.63 10.40 -18.94
N HIS A 52 9.99 9.20 -18.51
CA HIS A 52 10.45 8.14 -19.37
C HIS A 52 9.55 6.90 -19.26
N GLY A 53 9.11 6.35 -20.40
CA GLY A 53 8.26 5.17 -20.45
C GLY A 53 6.79 5.44 -20.16
N GLU A 54 6.07 4.38 -19.76
CA GLU A 54 4.65 4.44 -19.49
C GLU A 54 4.30 5.37 -18.33
N PRO A 55 3.24 6.20 -18.45
CA PRO A 55 2.88 7.17 -17.43
C PRO A 55 2.55 6.55 -16.07
N LEU A 56 1.78 5.47 -16.04
CA LEU A 56 1.26 4.92 -14.79
C LEU A 56 2.34 4.34 -13.88
N PRO A 57 3.31 3.51 -14.34
CA PRO A 57 4.43 3.08 -13.52
C PRO A 57 5.29 4.25 -13.02
N TRP A 58 5.48 5.28 -13.83
CA TRP A 58 6.21 6.48 -13.42
C TRP A 58 5.48 7.25 -12.32
N LEU A 59 4.16 7.43 -12.44
CA LEU A 59 3.32 8.02 -11.40
C LEU A 59 3.34 7.21 -10.10
N TYR A 60 3.32 5.89 -10.17
CA TYR A 60 3.46 5.04 -8.99
C TYR A 60 4.83 5.19 -8.31
N GLY A 61 5.90 5.45 -9.07
CA GLY A 61 7.20 5.79 -8.53
C GLY A 61 7.18 7.09 -7.71
N ILE A 62 6.45 8.11 -8.17
CA ILE A 62 6.21 9.36 -7.43
C ILE A 62 5.32 9.09 -6.21
N ALA A 63 4.18 8.44 -6.41
CA ALA A 63 3.21 8.13 -5.35
C ALA A 63 3.83 7.34 -4.19
N ARG A 64 4.73 6.40 -4.49
CA ARG A 64 5.47 5.65 -3.47
C ARG A 64 6.35 6.55 -2.61
N LYS A 65 7.02 7.54 -3.20
CA LYS A 65 7.85 8.51 -2.47
C LYS A 65 6.99 9.44 -1.61
N VAL A 66 5.90 9.94 -2.17
CA VAL A 66 4.93 10.78 -1.45
C VAL A 66 4.35 10.01 -0.26
N ALA A 67 3.85 8.79 -0.47
CA ALA A 67 3.34 7.94 0.61
C ALA A 67 4.39 7.66 1.70
N ALA A 68 5.66 7.47 1.32
CA ALA A 68 6.74 7.28 2.29
C ALA A 68 7.03 8.57 3.10
N ASN A 69 6.86 9.75 2.50
CA ASN A 69 7.01 11.03 3.20
C ASN A 69 5.86 11.25 4.20
N HIS A 70 4.61 11.02 3.78
CA HIS A 70 3.42 11.11 4.64
C HIS A 70 3.57 10.19 5.86
N ARG A 71 3.89 8.90 5.68
CA ARG A 71 4.12 7.98 6.80
C ARG A 71 5.19 8.46 7.76
N ARG A 72 6.33 8.93 7.25
CA ARG A 72 7.38 9.50 8.12
C ARG A 72 6.94 10.75 8.87
N ALA A 73 6.07 11.56 8.30
CA ALA A 73 5.50 12.72 8.97
C ALA A 73 4.57 12.28 10.10
N THR A 74 3.66 11.34 9.85
CA THR A 74 2.75 10.76 10.84
C THR A 74 3.53 10.08 11.97
N ASP A 75 4.52 9.22 11.66
CA ASP A 75 5.37 8.57 12.66
C ASP A 75 6.08 9.57 13.57
N ARG A 76 6.57 10.71 13.02
CA ARG A 76 7.19 11.77 13.81
C ARG A 76 6.17 12.49 14.71
N PHE A 77 4.98 12.73 14.19
CA PHE A 77 3.90 13.38 14.94
C PHE A 77 3.42 12.50 16.10
N GLU A 78 3.24 11.20 15.84
CA GLU A 78 2.91 10.22 16.88
C GLU A 78 4.02 10.05 17.91
N ALA A 79 5.29 10.08 17.51
CA ALA A 79 6.42 10.03 18.43
C ALA A 79 6.49 11.29 19.32
N LEU A 80 6.07 12.45 18.82
CA LEU A 80 5.90 13.67 19.59
C LEU A 80 4.67 13.60 20.49
N GLY A 81 3.54 13.10 19.97
CA GLY A 81 2.27 12.94 20.70
C GLY A 81 2.34 11.90 21.83
N LYS A 82 3.07 10.80 21.63
CA LYS A 82 3.34 9.80 22.68
C LYS A 82 4.17 10.34 23.85
N ARG A 83 4.78 11.51 23.68
CA ARG A 83 5.36 12.26 24.80
C ARG A 83 4.34 13.11 25.56
N LEU A 84 3.14 13.27 25.04
CA LEU A 84 2.12 14.20 25.57
C LEU A 84 0.75 13.58 25.85
N GLU A 85 0.39 12.39 25.39
CA GLU A 85 -0.81 11.66 25.88
C GLU A 85 -1.09 10.37 25.06
N ILE A 86 -1.71 9.41 25.77
CA ILE A 86 -2.25 8.15 25.29
C ILE A 86 -3.54 8.44 24.51
N SER A 87 -3.66 8.02 23.26
CA SER A 87 -4.96 7.91 22.62
C SER A 87 -5.03 6.81 21.56
N THR A 88 -6.09 6.04 21.69
CA THR A 88 -6.54 4.86 20.98
C THR A 88 -6.76 5.08 19.49
N SER A 89 -6.22 4.16 18.69
CA SER A 89 -6.58 4.02 17.26
C SER A 89 -7.72 3.02 17.13
N GLU A 90 -8.89 3.49 16.74
CA GLU A 90 -10.04 2.65 16.38
C GLU A 90 -9.91 2.12 14.95
N ALA A 91 -9.94 0.80 14.83
CA ALA A 91 -10.05 0.12 13.55
C ALA A 91 -11.53 0.04 13.13
N THR A 92 -11.85 0.50 11.94
CA THR A 92 -13.20 0.53 11.38
C THR A 92 -13.74 -0.89 11.10
N GLN A 93 -14.89 -1.19 11.67
CA GLN A 93 -15.65 -2.43 11.46
C GLN A 93 -16.34 -2.45 10.09
N ALA A 94 -16.33 -3.59 9.43
CA ALA A 94 -17.22 -3.90 8.30
C ALA A 94 -17.67 -5.35 8.33
N SER A 95 -18.97 -5.51 8.21
CA SER A 95 -19.74 -6.74 8.29
C SER A 95 -19.83 -7.51 6.97
N ALA A 96 -19.56 -8.81 7.02
CA ALA A 96 -20.03 -9.93 6.20
C ALA A 96 -19.20 -11.16 6.60
N GLU A 97 -19.77 -12.06 7.39
CA GLU A 97 -19.00 -12.88 8.35
C GLU A 97 -18.00 -13.90 7.80
N GLU A 98 -18.19 -14.57 6.70
CA GLU A 98 -17.20 -15.55 6.21
C GLU A 98 -16.19 -14.98 5.23
N ALA A 99 -16.64 -14.15 4.29
CA ALA A 99 -15.75 -13.42 3.39
C ALA A 99 -14.98 -12.31 4.12
N ALA A 100 -15.45 -11.88 5.30
CA ALA A 100 -14.75 -10.95 6.17
C ALA A 100 -13.66 -11.65 6.99
N LEU A 101 -13.88 -12.87 7.47
CA LEU A 101 -12.87 -13.66 8.18
C LEU A 101 -11.69 -14.02 7.29
N ASP A 102 -11.92 -14.39 6.02
CA ASP A 102 -10.84 -14.62 5.05
C ASP A 102 -10.12 -13.33 4.67
N ARG A 103 -10.86 -12.23 4.52
CA ARG A 103 -10.25 -10.90 4.28
C ARG A 103 -9.48 -10.38 5.49
N LEU A 104 -9.98 -10.60 6.69
CA LEU A 104 -9.28 -10.26 7.93
C LEU A 104 -8.03 -11.12 8.12
N GLY A 105 -8.09 -12.41 7.78
CA GLY A 105 -6.94 -13.31 7.79
C GLY A 105 -5.86 -12.88 6.79
N ALA A 106 -6.25 -12.55 5.55
CA ALA A 106 -5.34 -12.07 4.53
C ALA A 106 -4.75 -10.68 4.85
N ALA A 107 -5.58 -9.75 5.35
CA ALA A 107 -5.14 -8.43 5.78
C ALA A 107 -4.17 -8.52 6.97
N SER A 108 -4.46 -9.38 7.95
CA SER A 108 -3.58 -9.65 9.08
C SER A 108 -2.25 -10.27 8.66
N ALA A 109 -2.28 -11.24 7.73
CA ALA A 109 -1.07 -11.85 7.18
C ALA A 109 -0.21 -10.82 6.43
N LEU A 110 -0.83 -9.98 5.60
CA LEU A 110 -0.16 -8.88 4.92
C LEU A 110 0.43 -7.86 5.90
N ALA A 111 -0.29 -7.54 6.98
CA ALA A 111 0.19 -6.61 8.02
C ALA A 111 1.45 -7.11 8.73
N ARG A 112 1.62 -8.43 8.87
CA ARG A 112 2.77 -9.07 9.51
C ARG A 112 4.00 -9.18 8.60
N LEU A 113 3.86 -8.99 7.29
CA LEU A 113 4.99 -8.95 6.37
C LEU A 113 5.85 -7.70 6.61
N SER A 114 7.14 -7.79 6.25
CA SER A 114 7.98 -6.60 6.19
C SER A 114 7.35 -5.57 5.23
N ALA A 115 7.59 -4.27 5.48
CA ALA A 115 7.09 -3.21 4.61
C ALA A 115 7.51 -3.41 3.14
N THR A 116 8.72 -3.95 2.93
CA THR A 116 9.26 -4.22 1.59
C THR A 116 8.57 -5.42 0.92
N ASP A 117 8.33 -6.52 1.63
CA ASP A 117 7.64 -7.69 1.08
C ASP A 117 6.18 -7.37 0.76
N ARG A 118 5.51 -6.60 1.64
CA ARG A 118 4.16 -6.11 1.40
C ARG A 118 4.08 -5.25 0.16
N GLU A 119 5.01 -4.30 0.00
CA GLU A 119 5.06 -3.41 -1.15
C GLU A 119 5.24 -4.17 -2.47
N VAL A 120 6.15 -5.14 -2.51
CA VAL A 120 6.41 -5.98 -3.69
C VAL A 120 5.14 -6.75 -4.11
N LEU A 121 4.40 -7.29 -3.14
CA LEU A 121 3.14 -8.00 -3.40
C LEU A 121 2.06 -7.05 -3.89
N LEU A 122 1.90 -5.88 -3.26
CA LEU A 122 0.90 -4.89 -3.66
C LEU A 122 1.10 -4.43 -5.10
N LEU A 123 2.33 -4.11 -5.51
CA LEU A 123 2.65 -3.64 -6.86
C LEU A 123 2.21 -4.63 -7.95
N VAL A 124 2.42 -5.93 -7.73
CA VAL A 124 2.11 -6.94 -8.74
C VAL A 124 0.66 -7.42 -8.64
N SER A 125 0.17 -7.71 -7.43
CA SER A 125 -1.12 -8.40 -7.24
C SER A 125 -2.33 -7.45 -7.19
N TRP A 126 -2.14 -6.18 -6.79
CA TRP A 126 -3.21 -5.19 -6.65
C TRP A 126 -3.08 -4.00 -7.60
N ASP A 127 -1.85 -3.54 -7.82
CA ASP A 127 -1.59 -2.41 -8.73
C ASP A 127 -1.42 -2.87 -10.18
N GLY A 128 -1.32 -4.19 -10.42
CA GLY A 128 -1.34 -4.80 -11.75
C GLY A 128 -0.07 -4.57 -12.57
N LEU A 129 1.05 -4.22 -11.93
CA LEU A 129 2.30 -4.01 -12.63
C LEU A 129 2.97 -5.34 -12.99
N ASP A 130 3.59 -5.39 -14.17
CA ASP A 130 4.53 -6.45 -14.47
C ASP A 130 5.81 -6.33 -13.62
N VAL A 131 6.62 -7.40 -13.61
CA VAL A 131 7.85 -7.47 -12.80
C VAL A 131 8.87 -6.39 -13.18
N GLY A 132 8.90 -5.98 -14.46
CA GLY A 132 9.82 -4.95 -14.96
C GLY A 132 9.43 -3.56 -14.45
N ASP A 133 8.17 -3.20 -14.58
CA ASP A 133 7.66 -1.90 -14.14
C ASP A 133 7.62 -1.80 -12.61
N ALA A 134 7.22 -2.86 -11.92
CA ALA A 134 7.31 -2.92 -10.47
C ALA A 134 8.75 -2.76 -9.94
N ALA A 135 9.73 -3.34 -10.64
CA ALA A 135 11.14 -3.16 -10.31
C ALA A 135 11.58 -1.70 -10.48
N LYS A 136 11.16 -1.02 -11.57
CA LYS A 136 11.42 0.41 -11.79
C LYS A 136 10.80 1.28 -10.66
N VAL A 137 9.53 1.01 -10.29
CA VAL A 137 8.86 1.70 -9.17
C VAL A 137 9.64 1.55 -7.87
N MET A 138 10.23 0.36 -7.64
CA MET A 138 11.05 0.09 -6.46
C MET A 138 12.51 0.59 -6.58
N GLY A 139 12.94 1.07 -7.74
CA GLY A 139 14.34 1.44 -8.00
C GLY A 139 15.30 0.26 -7.92
N ARG A 140 14.88 -0.92 -8.42
CA ARG A 140 15.63 -2.17 -8.35
C ARG A 140 15.80 -2.81 -9.71
N SER A 141 16.78 -3.71 -9.84
CA SER A 141 16.86 -4.55 -11.03
C SER A 141 15.70 -5.55 -11.08
N ARG A 142 15.29 -5.94 -12.28
CA ARG A 142 14.23 -6.94 -12.50
C ARG A 142 14.54 -8.25 -11.78
N ALA A 143 15.80 -8.70 -11.81
CA ALA A 143 16.23 -9.93 -11.15
C ALA A 143 16.08 -9.83 -9.62
N THR A 144 16.55 -8.74 -9.02
CA THR A 144 16.43 -8.50 -7.57
C THR A 144 14.97 -8.46 -7.15
N PHE A 145 14.12 -7.77 -7.92
CA PHE A 145 12.69 -7.69 -7.64
C PHE A 145 12.02 -9.07 -7.75
N ALA A 146 12.32 -9.85 -8.79
CA ALA A 146 11.75 -11.19 -8.98
C ALA A 146 12.08 -12.14 -7.82
N VAL A 147 13.32 -12.15 -7.36
CA VAL A 147 13.73 -12.94 -6.18
C VAL A 147 12.96 -12.49 -4.93
N GLN A 148 12.81 -11.19 -4.74
CA GLN A 148 12.09 -10.66 -3.58
C GLN A 148 10.60 -10.98 -3.65
N LEU A 149 9.98 -10.86 -4.81
CA LEU A 149 8.58 -11.24 -5.05
C LEU A 149 8.34 -12.71 -4.71
N HIS A 150 9.22 -13.59 -5.19
CA HIS A 150 9.12 -15.02 -4.86
C HIS A 150 9.20 -15.25 -3.33
N ARG A 151 10.19 -14.66 -2.66
CA ARG A 151 10.34 -14.78 -1.19
C ARG A 151 9.14 -14.23 -0.43
N ALA A 152 8.58 -13.10 -0.88
CA ALA A 152 7.40 -12.49 -0.27
C ALA A 152 6.16 -13.39 -0.41
N ARG A 153 5.96 -14.02 -1.58
CA ARG A 153 4.88 -15.00 -1.81
C ARG A 153 5.00 -16.20 -0.87
N VAL A 154 6.18 -16.81 -0.80
CA VAL A 154 6.42 -17.96 0.09
C VAL A 154 6.17 -17.61 1.56
N ARG A 155 6.55 -16.40 2.00
CA ARG A 155 6.27 -15.94 3.37
C ARG A 155 4.78 -15.76 3.61
N LEU A 156 4.07 -15.12 2.68
CA LEU A 156 2.63 -14.93 2.77
C LEU A 156 1.90 -16.26 2.84
N GLU A 157 2.22 -17.20 1.96
CA GLU A 157 1.63 -18.55 1.94
C GLU A 157 1.82 -19.27 3.28
N ARG A 158 3.02 -19.21 3.86
CA ARG A 158 3.29 -19.79 5.19
C ARG A 158 2.42 -19.14 6.28
N MET A 159 2.29 -17.81 6.26
CA MET A 159 1.46 -17.09 7.23
C MET A 159 -0.02 -17.45 7.10
N LEU A 160 -0.53 -17.57 5.88
CA LEU A 160 -1.91 -17.99 5.61
C LEU A 160 -2.16 -19.44 6.03
N ALA A 161 -1.22 -20.36 5.76
CA ALA A 161 -1.31 -21.74 6.19
C ALA A 161 -1.35 -21.89 7.73
N HIS A 162 -0.68 -21.00 8.47
CA HIS A 162 -0.73 -20.99 9.95
C HIS A 162 -1.95 -20.23 10.50
N ALA A 163 -2.61 -19.40 9.70
CA ALA A 163 -3.86 -18.69 10.06
C ALA A 163 -5.13 -19.49 9.77
N GLY A 164 -5.01 -20.73 9.31
CA GLY A 164 -6.14 -21.62 9.02
C GLY A 164 -7.09 -21.86 10.21
N PRO A 165 -8.28 -22.47 10.00
CA PRO A 165 -9.42 -22.47 10.92
C PRO A 165 -9.13 -22.98 12.34
N ALA A 166 -8.02 -23.63 12.56
CA ALA A 166 -7.61 -24.11 13.89
C ALA A 166 -7.11 -22.99 14.83
N SER A 167 -6.60 -21.87 14.31
CA SER A 167 -6.10 -20.76 15.14
C SER A 167 -7.23 -19.84 15.61
N VAL A 168 -8.27 -19.67 14.81
CA VAL A 168 -9.48 -18.89 15.17
C VAL A 168 -10.23 -19.59 16.30
N ARG A 169 -10.34 -20.92 16.24
CA ARG A 169 -11.01 -21.74 17.28
C ARG A 169 -10.26 -21.68 18.63
N LYS A 170 -8.92 -21.62 18.62
CA LYS A 170 -8.11 -21.50 19.87
C LYS A 170 -8.25 -20.15 20.55
N GLN A 171 -8.38 -19.06 19.78
CA GLN A 171 -8.57 -17.71 20.36
C GLN A 171 -9.98 -17.55 20.96
N HIS A 172 -10.99 -18.14 20.34
CA HIS A 172 -12.37 -18.09 20.87
C HIS A 172 -12.51 -18.84 22.20
N LEU A 173 -11.92 -20.05 22.29
CA LEU A 173 -11.90 -20.84 23.52
C LEU A 173 -11.08 -20.19 24.65
N ALA A 174 -10.05 -19.42 24.31
CA ALA A 174 -9.24 -18.71 25.31
C ALA A 174 -9.93 -17.45 25.86
N SER A 175 -10.86 -16.84 25.13
CA SER A 175 -11.66 -15.69 25.59
C SER A 175 -12.82 -16.13 26.48
N GLU A 176 -13.42 -17.28 26.24
CA GLU A 176 -14.51 -17.82 27.08
C GLU A 176 -14.05 -18.38 28.43
N GLY A 177 -12.79 -18.82 28.53
CA GLY A 177 -12.19 -19.35 29.76
C GLY A 177 -11.82 -18.31 30.83
N ARG A 178 -11.93 -17.00 30.55
CA ARG A 178 -11.60 -15.91 31.46
C ARG A 178 -12.81 -15.24 32.14
N SER A 179 -14.01 -15.73 31.89
CA SER A 179 -15.27 -15.19 32.47
C SER A 179 -15.94 -16.15 33.48
N ARG A 180 -15.14 -16.96 34.19
CA ARG A 180 -15.64 -17.72 35.33
C ARG A 180 -14.76 -17.49 36.55
#